data_845a4bd9a00f3be9e65f75a25ed04b69
#
_entry.id   845a4bd9a00f3be9e65f75a25ed04b69
#
_cell.length_a   1.000
_cell.length_b   1.000
_cell.length_c   1.000
_cell.angle_alpha   90.00
_cell.angle_beta   90.00
_cell.angle_gamma   90.00
#
_symmetry.space_group_name_H-M   'P 1'
#
loop_
_entity.id
_entity.type
_entity.pdbx_description
1 polymer ?
#
loop_
_entity_poly.entity_id
_entity_poly.type
_entity_poly.pdbx_seq_one_letter_code
_entity_poly.pdbx_strand_id
1 'polypeptide(L)'
;LLNAYDSDGESLCLGDLEYICESMPHLFICPDSRVMTLNEIVDEVSSRSVSNHEGWVMNFDGQLIKFKYINYIGEMVKSKLSYKYIMNCMIKGRLDKMMHMLPEEIREVAYKMVDVVNETASEAQNVGDHKILYNLHNDNEGGENYFRTVCRNFYRFVTA
;
A
#
# COMPACT_ATOMS: atom_id res chain seq x y z
N LEU A 1 20.93 -7.64 -4.14
CA LEU A 1 21.63 -6.82 -3.15
C LEU A 1 21.34 -5.35 -3.43
N LEU A 2 20.74 -4.64 -2.48
CA LEU A 2 20.37 -3.22 -2.66
C LEU A 2 21.36 -2.28 -1.96
N ASN A 3 22.05 -2.77 -0.95
CA ASN A 3 23.09 -2.04 -0.22
C ASN A 3 23.98 -2.99 0.59
N ALA A 4 25.18 -2.55 0.91
CA ALA A 4 26.09 -3.14 1.86
C ALA A 4 26.92 -2.03 2.52
N TYR A 5 27.51 -2.35 3.66
CA TYR A 5 28.31 -1.43 4.44
C TYR A 5 29.69 -2.02 4.65
N ASP A 6 30.70 -1.17 4.70
CA ASP A 6 32.05 -1.56 5.10
C ASP A 6 32.17 -1.77 6.62
N SER A 7 33.36 -2.04 7.10
CA SER A 7 33.64 -2.24 8.53
C SER A 7 33.44 -1.00 9.40
N ASP A 8 33.45 0.18 8.80
CA ASP A 8 33.25 1.46 9.46
C ASP A 8 31.80 1.92 9.44
N GLY A 9 30.94 1.14 8.76
CA GLY A 9 29.49 1.39 8.64
C GLY A 9 29.14 2.36 7.52
N GLU A 10 30.07 2.66 6.62
CA GLU A 10 29.83 3.47 5.44
C GLU A 10 29.19 2.64 4.31
N SER A 11 28.25 3.24 3.60
CA SER A 11 27.56 2.59 2.48
C SER A 11 28.51 2.38 1.32
N LEU A 12 28.57 1.16 0.79
CA LEU A 12 29.38 0.85 -0.38
C LEU A 12 28.82 1.52 -1.64
N CYS A 13 29.71 1.88 -2.56
CA CYS A 13 29.31 2.44 -3.84
C CYS A 13 28.68 1.37 -4.75
N LEU A 14 27.99 1.82 -5.83
CA LEU A 14 27.34 0.90 -6.76
C LEU A 14 28.32 -0.11 -7.39
N GLY A 15 29.53 0.34 -7.78
CA GLY A 15 30.54 -0.54 -8.36
C GLY A 15 31.01 -1.65 -7.42
N ASP A 16 31.09 -1.35 -6.11
CA ASP A 16 31.42 -2.36 -5.09
C ASP A 16 30.28 -3.37 -4.94
N LEU A 17 29.01 -2.91 -5.00
CA LEU A 17 27.85 -3.80 -4.95
C LEU A 17 27.77 -4.71 -6.18
N GLU A 18 28.05 -4.20 -7.38
CA GLU A 18 28.12 -4.97 -8.62
C GLU A 18 29.21 -6.04 -8.53
N TYR A 19 30.41 -5.67 -8.06
CA TYR A 19 31.51 -6.61 -7.85
C TYR A 19 31.14 -7.74 -6.85
N ILE A 20 30.46 -7.41 -5.73
CA ILE A 20 29.99 -8.41 -4.76
C ILE A 20 28.98 -9.37 -5.43
N CYS A 21 28.04 -8.85 -6.21
CA CYS A 21 27.06 -9.68 -6.90
C CYS A 21 27.71 -10.60 -7.95
N GLU A 22 28.65 -10.09 -8.71
CA GLU A 22 29.41 -10.88 -9.70
C GLU A 22 30.29 -11.95 -9.05
N SER A 23 30.87 -11.64 -7.89
CA SER A 23 31.72 -12.59 -7.15
C SER A 23 30.92 -13.70 -6.47
N MET A 24 29.63 -13.46 -6.15
CA MET A 24 28.77 -14.40 -5.44
C MET A 24 27.39 -14.52 -6.11
N PRO A 25 27.31 -14.91 -7.39
CA PRO A 25 26.07 -14.88 -8.17
C PRO A 25 24.98 -15.85 -7.67
N HIS A 26 25.37 -16.86 -6.89
CA HIS A 26 24.45 -17.81 -6.26
C HIS A 26 23.80 -17.31 -4.97
N LEU A 27 24.32 -16.22 -4.40
CA LEU A 27 23.80 -15.61 -3.16
C LEU A 27 23.12 -14.27 -3.42
N PHE A 28 23.60 -13.50 -4.39
CA PHE A 28 23.12 -12.15 -4.65
C PHE A 28 22.82 -11.94 -6.12
N ILE A 29 21.76 -11.19 -6.38
CA ILE A 29 21.41 -10.66 -7.69
C ILE A 29 21.63 -9.15 -7.64
N CYS A 30 22.39 -8.62 -8.62
CA CYS A 30 22.47 -7.18 -8.83
C CYS A 30 21.18 -6.70 -9.49
N PRO A 31 20.46 -5.73 -8.93
CA PRO A 31 19.32 -5.13 -9.61
C PRO A 31 19.81 -4.25 -10.76
N ASP A 32 18.94 -4.01 -11.74
CA ASP A 32 19.19 -3.02 -12.77
C ASP A 32 19.46 -1.66 -12.11
N SER A 33 20.51 -0.99 -12.58
CA SER A 33 20.93 0.29 -12.06
C SER A 33 21.07 1.32 -13.17
N ARG A 34 20.73 2.57 -12.88
CA ARG A 34 20.94 3.69 -13.78
C ARG A 34 21.02 5.00 -13.00
N VAL A 35 21.73 5.97 -13.57
CA VAL A 35 21.78 7.33 -13.02
C VAL A 35 20.57 8.10 -13.52
N MET A 36 19.81 8.69 -12.59
CA MET A 36 18.61 9.48 -12.88
C MET A 36 18.58 10.73 -12.01
N THR A 37 17.98 11.78 -12.52
CA THR A 37 17.60 12.93 -11.70
C THR A 37 16.33 12.62 -10.89
N LEU A 38 16.09 13.39 -9.84
CA LEU A 38 14.87 13.27 -9.03
C LEU A 38 13.59 13.46 -9.88
N ASN A 39 13.63 14.41 -10.83
CA ASN A 39 12.46 14.66 -11.70
C ASN A 39 12.19 13.45 -12.61
N GLU A 40 13.22 12.87 -13.22
CA GLU A 40 13.06 11.69 -14.07
C GLU A 40 12.47 10.52 -13.30
N ILE A 41 12.92 10.25 -12.06
CA ILE A 41 12.37 9.15 -11.26
C ILE A 41 10.92 9.43 -10.86
N VAL A 42 10.57 10.66 -10.50
CA VAL A 42 9.19 11.06 -10.15
C VAL A 42 8.27 10.92 -11.35
N ASP A 43 8.70 11.39 -12.53
CA ASP A 43 7.91 11.27 -13.77
C ASP A 43 7.70 9.80 -14.15
N GLU A 44 8.75 8.99 -14.05
CA GLU A 44 8.67 7.57 -14.38
C GLU A 44 7.75 6.80 -13.43
N VAL A 45 7.88 6.96 -12.10
CA VAL A 45 7.03 6.23 -11.14
C VAL A 45 5.59 6.71 -11.15
N SER A 46 5.34 7.93 -11.63
CA SER A 46 3.99 8.49 -11.79
C SER A 46 3.35 8.04 -13.10
N SER A 47 4.14 7.54 -14.06
CA SER A 47 3.62 7.02 -15.33
C SER A 47 2.86 5.73 -15.10
N ARG A 48 1.65 5.64 -15.67
CA ARG A 48 0.82 4.42 -15.64
C ARG A 48 1.26 3.34 -16.64
N SER A 49 2.32 3.60 -17.41
CA SER A 49 2.73 2.72 -18.52
C SER A 49 3.65 1.57 -18.13
N VAL A 50 4.23 1.58 -16.94
CA VAL A 50 5.22 0.57 -16.50
C VAL A 50 4.57 -0.43 -15.56
N SER A 51 4.65 -1.72 -15.89
CA SER A 51 3.68 -2.69 -15.42
C SER A 51 4.08 -3.59 -14.26
N ASN A 52 5.29 -4.10 -14.16
CA ASN A 52 5.55 -5.26 -13.27
C ASN A 52 6.60 -5.04 -12.18
N HIS A 53 7.13 -3.84 -12.05
CA HIS A 53 8.14 -3.52 -11.05
C HIS A 53 7.51 -2.79 -9.84
N GLU A 54 8.04 -3.07 -8.66
CA GLU A 54 7.60 -2.38 -7.44
C GLU A 54 7.96 -0.89 -7.47
N GLY A 55 9.12 -0.55 -8.04
CA GLY A 55 9.65 0.81 -8.11
C GLY A 55 11.17 0.84 -8.09
N TRP A 56 11.72 1.98 -7.73
CA TRP A 56 13.15 2.25 -7.64
C TRP A 56 13.58 2.46 -6.19
N VAL A 57 14.84 2.14 -5.92
CA VAL A 57 15.54 2.56 -4.72
C VAL A 57 16.65 3.51 -5.16
N MET A 58 16.53 4.76 -4.80
CA MET A 58 17.55 5.79 -5.05
C MET A 58 18.50 5.83 -3.86
N ASN A 59 19.80 5.81 -4.12
CA ASN A 59 20.82 6.15 -3.15
C ASN A 59 21.16 7.65 -3.33
N PHE A 60 20.87 8.43 -2.31
CA PHE A 60 21.19 9.86 -2.28
C PHE A 60 22.09 10.13 -1.07
N ASP A 61 23.38 10.34 -1.33
CA ASP A 61 24.40 10.55 -0.30
C ASP A 61 24.34 9.50 0.84
N GLY A 62 24.26 8.22 0.48
CA GLY A 62 24.18 7.11 1.43
C GLY A 62 22.76 6.85 1.99
N GLN A 63 21.81 7.73 1.74
CA GLN A 63 20.43 7.52 2.14
C GLN A 63 19.63 6.81 1.05
N LEU A 64 18.97 5.72 1.41
CA LEU A 64 18.11 4.97 0.49
C LEU A 64 16.68 5.48 0.55
N ILE A 65 16.19 5.99 -0.59
CA ILE A 65 14.82 6.47 -0.75
C ILE A 65 14.08 5.55 -1.71
N LYS A 66 12.94 5.02 -1.29
CA LYS A 66 12.12 4.13 -2.11
C LYS A 66 11.00 4.88 -2.83
N PHE A 67 11.02 4.80 -4.16
CA PHE A 67 9.97 5.31 -5.04
C PHE A 67 9.18 4.14 -5.61
N LYS A 68 7.87 4.10 -5.35
CA LYS A 68 6.99 3.03 -5.84
C LYS A 68 6.19 3.50 -7.04
N TYR A 69 6.06 2.64 -8.05
CA TYR A 69 5.16 2.88 -9.17
C TYR A 69 3.72 3.02 -8.70
N ILE A 70 3.00 3.98 -9.28
CA ILE A 70 1.60 4.21 -8.93
C ILE A 70 0.71 2.99 -9.23
N ASN A 71 0.99 2.27 -10.31
CA ASN A 71 0.28 1.04 -10.66
C ASN A 71 0.53 -0.07 -9.63
N TYR A 72 1.77 -0.24 -9.16
CA TYR A 72 2.08 -1.21 -8.11
C TYR A 72 1.32 -0.90 -6.81
N ILE A 73 1.26 0.39 -6.44
CA ILE A 73 0.49 0.83 -5.27
C ILE A 73 -1.00 0.53 -5.48
N GLY A 74 -1.53 0.80 -6.68
CA GLY A 74 -2.91 0.50 -7.04
C GLY A 74 -3.27 -0.97 -6.89
N GLU A 75 -2.45 -1.88 -7.44
CA GLU A 75 -2.64 -3.32 -7.31
C GLU A 75 -2.52 -3.80 -5.85
N MET A 76 -1.60 -3.23 -5.08
CA MET A 76 -1.47 -3.52 -3.66
C MET A 76 -2.71 -3.06 -2.87
N VAL A 77 -3.28 -1.92 -3.20
CA VAL A 77 -4.52 -1.43 -2.57
C VAL A 77 -5.70 -2.31 -2.97
N LYS A 78 -5.81 -2.66 -4.26
CA LYS A 78 -6.83 -3.58 -4.78
C LYS A 78 -6.81 -4.94 -4.05
N SER A 79 -5.63 -5.52 -3.85
CA SER A 79 -5.50 -6.80 -3.14
C SER A 79 -5.92 -6.74 -1.67
N LYS A 80 -5.96 -5.55 -1.07
CA LYS A 80 -6.38 -5.30 0.31
C LYS A 80 -7.81 -4.76 0.40
N LEU A 81 -8.45 -4.51 -0.75
CA LEU A 81 -9.78 -3.91 -0.78
C LEU A 81 -10.78 -4.83 -0.10
N SER A 82 -11.36 -4.36 0.97
CA SER A 82 -12.32 -5.07 1.80
C SER A 82 -13.13 -4.07 2.61
N TYR A 83 -14.29 -4.46 3.09
CA TYR A 83 -15.11 -3.61 3.96
C TYR A 83 -14.33 -3.12 5.21
N LYS A 84 -13.53 -4.01 5.80
CA LYS A 84 -12.63 -3.68 6.91
C LYS A 84 -11.62 -2.59 6.53
N TYR A 85 -11.01 -2.70 5.35
CA TYR A 85 -10.04 -1.72 4.88
C TYR A 85 -10.70 -0.37 4.60
N ILE A 86 -11.89 -0.37 3.98
CA ILE A 86 -12.70 0.84 3.71
C ILE A 86 -13.05 1.54 5.03
N MET A 87 -13.63 0.83 6.01
CA MET A 87 -13.94 1.41 7.32
C MET A 87 -12.71 2.02 8.00
N ASN A 88 -11.55 1.35 7.95
CA ASN A 88 -10.30 1.90 8.48
C ASN A 88 -9.84 3.17 7.74
N CYS A 89 -10.02 3.23 6.42
CA CYS A 89 -9.72 4.43 5.62
C CYS A 89 -10.65 5.58 5.99
N MET A 90 -11.94 5.32 6.20
CA MET A 90 -12.92 6.32 6.63
C MET A 90 -12.58 6.89 8.01
N ILE A 91 -12.33 6.03 9.02
CA ILE A 91 -11.91 6.45 10.37
C ILE A 91 -10.66 7.35 10.33
N LYS A 92 -9.73 7.07 9.42
CA LYS A 92 -8.45 7.78 9.30
C LYS A 92 -8.50 8.99 8.36
N GLY A 93 -9.65 9.32 7.77
CA GLY A 93 -9.79 10.38 6.77
C GLY A 93 -8.92 10.17 5.52
N ARG A 94 -8.72 8.90 5.10
CA ARG A 94 -7.85 8.52 3.97
C ARG A 94 -8.62 7.91 2.81
N LEU A 95 -9.94 7.98 2.82
CA LEU A 95 -10.77 7.36 1.78
C LEU A 95 -10.47 7.92 0.41
N ASP A 96 -10.44 9.25 0.25
CA ASP A 96 -10.16 9.91 -1.03
C ASP A 96 -8.78 9.53 -1.58
N LYS A 97 -7.76 9.53 -0.71
CA LYS A 97 -6.41 9.12 -1.10
C LYS A 97 -6.40 7.66 -1.59
N MET A 98 -7.11 6.78 -0.91
CA MET A 98 -7.24 5.38 -1.31
C MET A 98 -7.93 5.26 -2.67
N MET A 99 -9.04 5.97 -2.88
CA MET A 99 -9.79 5.98 -4.14
C MET A 99 -8.92 6.47 -5.32
N HIS A 100 -8.12 7.52 -5.12
CA HIS A 100 -7.21 8.01 -6.17
C HIS A 100 -6.11 7.02 -6.56
N MET A 101 -5.72 6.13 -5.67
CA MET A 101 -4.69 5.10 -5.94
C MET A 101 -5.25 3.89 -6.68
N LEU A 102 -6.56 3.66 -6.64
CA LEU A 102 -7.18 2.52 -7.31
C LEU A 102 -7.23 2.71 -8.83
N PRO A 103 -7.01 1.64 -9.61
CA PRO A 103 -7.39 1.59 -11.02
C PRO A 103 -8.85 1.99 -11.21
N GLU A 104 -9.17 2.61 -12.36
CA GLU A 104 -10.52 3.14 -12.62
C GLU A 104 -11.60 2.05 -12.54
N GLU A 105 -11.31 0.87 -13.08
CA GLU A 105 -12.21 -0.28 -13.10
C GLU A 105 -12.57 -0.79 -11.70
N ILE A 106 -11.64 -0.63 -10.75
CA ILE A 106 -11.82 -1.06 -9.36
C ILE A 106 -12.46 0.04 -8.52
N ARG A 107 -12.30 1.30 -8.91
CA ARG A 107 -12.81 2.45 -8.17
C ARG A 107 -14.34 2.43 -8.08
N GLU A 108 -15.03 2.04 -9.15
CA GLU A 108 -16.48 1.89 -9.13
C GLU A 108 -16.95 0.82 -8.12
N VAL A 109 -16.23 -0.30 -8.07
CA VAL A 109 -16.52 -1.36 -7.09
C VAL A 109 -16.27 -0.85 -5.67
N ALA A 110 -15.19 -0.10 -5.46
CA ALA A 110 -14.87 0.47 -4.16
C ALA A 110 -15.93 1.49 -3.69
N TYR A 111 -16.46 2.33 -4.58
CA TYR A 111 -17.57 3.23 -4.26
C TYR A 111 -18.82 2.46 -3.84
N LYS A 112 -19.21 1.42 -4.56
CA LYS A 112 -20.34 0.57 -4.16
C LYS A 112 -20.13 -0.06 -2.77
N MET A 113 -18.91 -0.48 -2.47
CA MET A 113 -18.57 -0.99 -1.13
C MET A 113 -18.67 0.10 -0.04
N VAL A 114 -18.32 1.34 -0.35
CA VAL A 114 -18.49 2.48 0.56
C VAL A 114 -19.97 2.74 0.82
N ASP A 115 -20.80 2.69 -0.22
CA ASP A 115 -22.25 2.87 -0.09
C ASP A 115 -22.85 1.80 0.83
N VAL A 116 -22.49 0.54 0.64
CA VAL A 116 -22.92 -0.58 1.51
C VAL A 116 -22.46 -0.36 2.97
N VAL A 117 -21.24 0.12 3.19
CA VAL A 117 -20.75 0.44 4.54
C VAL A 117 -21.58 1.56 5.18
N ASN A 118 -21.90 2.62 4.43
CA ASN A 118 -22.68 3.75 4.92
C ASN A 118 -24.15 3.36 5.23
N GLU A 119 -24.77 2.57 4.35
CA GLU A 119 -26.13 2.05 4.56
C GLU A 119 -26.19 1.17 5.81
N THR A 120 -25.25 0.22 5.93
CA THR A 120 -25.18 -0.68 7.10
C THR A 120 -24.90 0.10 8.40
N ALA A 121 -24.06 1.16 8.31
CA ALA A 121 -23.81 2.04 9.45
C ALA A 121 -25.05 2.81 9.89
N SER A 122 -25.84 3.31 8.92
CA SER A 122 -27.09 4.01 9.19
C SER A 122 -28.12 3.07 9.84
N GLU A 123 -28.21 1.83 9.37
CA GLU A 123 -29.04 0.81 10.01
C GLU A 123 -28.60 0.53 11.44
N ALA A 124 -27.29 0.34 11.65
CA ALA A 124 -26.71 0.12 12.97
C ALA A 124 -26.98 1.28 13.94
N GLN A 125 -26.94 2.53 13.47
CA GLN A 125 -27.29 3.71 14.27
C GLN A 125 -28.78 3.73 14.63
N ASN A 126 -29.66 3.45 13.67
CA ASN A 126 -31.12 3.44 13.89
C ASN A 126 -31.53 2.38 14.93
N VAL A 127 -30.90 1.22 14.90
CA VAL A 127 -31.15 0.11 15.83
C VAL A 127 -30.39 0.26 17.15
N GLY A 128 -29.32 1.05 17.18
CA GLY A 128 -28.43 1.21 18.32
C GLY A 128 -27.51 0.00 18.56
N ASP A 129 -27.29 -0.85 17.54
CA ASP A 129 -26.45 -2.05 17.66
C ASP A 129 -25.35 -2.12 16.57
N HIS A 130 -24.11 -1.89 17.01
CA HIS A 130 -22.92 -2.00 16.15
C HIS A 130 -22.70 -3.40 15.56
N LYS A 131 -23.35 -4.44 16.11
CA LYS A 131 -23.19 -5.82 15.60
C LYS A 131 -23.76 -6.01 14.20
N ILE A 132 -24.66 -5.13 13.76
CA ILE A 132 -25.19 -5.12 12.40
C ILE A 132 -24.04 -5.01 11.38
N LEU A 133 -22.99 -4.23 11.69
CA LEU A 133 -21.79 -4.13 10.86
C LEU A 133 -21.01 -5.45 10.70
N TYR A 134 -21.26 -6.44 11.57
CA TYR A 134 -20.59 -7.75 11.45
C TYR A 134 -21.05 -8.53 10.22
N ASN A 135 -22.23 -8.21 9.67
CA ASN A 135 -22.74 -8.82 8.44
C ASN A 135 -21.89 -8.47 7.21
N LEU A 136 -21.01 -7.47 7.31
CA LEU A 136 -20.04 -7.11 6.26
C LEU A 136 -18.77 -7.99 6.28
N HIS A 137 -18.66 -8.94 7.23
CA HIS A 137 -17.51 -9.82 7.29
C HIS A 137 -17.50 -10.79 6.10
N ASN A 138 -16.32 -10.88 5.46
CA ASN A 138 -16.03 -11.89 4.45
C ASN A 138 -14.93 -12.81 5.01
N ASP A 139 -15.08 -14.12 4.90
CA ASP A 139 -14.16 -15.15 5.45
C ASP A 139 -12.69 -14.96 5.00
N ASN A 140 -12.48 -14.26 3.89
CA ASN A 140 -11.14 -13.96 3.36
C ASN A 140 -10.44 -12.77 4.03
N GLU A 141 -11.07 -12.08 4.99
CA GLU A 141 -10.58 -10.79 5.51
C GLU A 141 -9.71 -10.90 6.79
N GLY A 142 -9.32 -12.11 7.21
CA GLY A 142 -8.52 -12.34 8.43
C GLY A 142 -9.37 -12.29 9.71
N GLY A 143 -8.77 -12.67 10.83
CA GLY A 143 -9.44 -13.05 12.07
C GLY A 143 -10.66 -12.21 12.47
N GLU A 144 -11.78 -12.86 12.71
CA GLU A 144 -13.09 -12.30 13.08
C GLU A 144 -13.01 -11.30 14.25
N ASN A 145 -12.17 -11.57 15.24
CA ASN A 145 -12.00 -10.69 16.40
C ASN A 145 -11.43 -9.31 16.01
N TYR A 146 -10.53 -9.25 15.04
CA TYR A 146 -10.00 -7.98 14.56
C TYR A 146 -11.06 -7.22 13.75
N PHE A 147 -11.82 -7.91 12.90
CA PHE A 147 -12.93 -7.30 12.17
C PHE A 147 -13.97 -6.69 13.12
N ARG A 148 -14.38 -7.42 14.15
CA ARG A 148 -15.31 -6.92 15.18
C ARG A 148 -14.80 -5.68 15.91
N THR A 149 -13.48 -5.61 16.11
CA THR A 149 -12.85 -4.41 16.70
C THR A 149 -12.94 -3.21 15.74
N VAL A 150 -12.71 -3.42 14.45
CA VAL A 150 -12.85 -2.36 13.44
C VAL A 150 -14.30 -1.88 13.35
N CYS A 151 -15.29 -2.78 13.35
CA CYS A 151 -16.72 -2.41 13.35
C CYS A 151 -17.11 -1.56 14.57
N ARG A 152 -16.64 -1.93 15.77
CA ARG A 152 -16.87 -1.12 16.98
C ARG A 152 -16.27 0.28 16.89
N ASN A 153 -15.05 0.38 16.39
CA ASN A 153 -14.38 1.67 16.23
C ASN A 153 -15.06 2.51 15.15
N PHE A 154 -15.49 1.89 14.06
CA PHE A 154 -16.23 2.57 13.00
C PHE A 154 -17.60 3.06 13.49
N TYR A 155 -18.35 2.23 14.22
CA TYR A 155 -19.60 2.64 14.82
C TYR A 155 -19.44 3.88 15.73
N ARG A 156 -18.42 3.88 16.59
CA ARG A 156 -18.10 5.05 17.43
C ARG A 156 -17.76 6.30 16.61
N PHE A 157 -17.04 6.10 15.51
CA PHE A 157 -16.66 7.20 14.62
C PHE A 157 -17.88 7.83 13.93
N VAL A 158 -18.85 7.04 13.48
CA VAL A 158 -20.05 7.54 12.78
C VAL A 158 -21.13 8.05 13.76
N THR A 159 -21.05 7.69 15.05
CA THR A 159 -22.01 8.13 16.08
C THR A 159 -21.49 9.28 16.93
N ALA A 160 -20.23 9.71 16.74
CA ALA A 160 -19.64 10.86 17.44
C ALA A 160 -20.05 12.17 16.80
#